data_835489950a42e3b996e004507408d8c4
#
_entry.id   835489950a42e3b996e004507408d8c4
#
_cell.length_a   1.000
_cell.length_b   1.000
_cell.length_c   1.000
_cell.angle_alpha   90.00
_cell.angle_beta   90.00
_cell.angle_gamma   90.00
#
_symmetry.space_group_name_H-M   'P 1'
#
loop_
_entity.id
_entity.type
_entity.pdbx_description
1 polymer ?
#
loop_
_entity_poly.entity_id
_entity_poly.type
_entity_poly.pdbx_seq_one_letter_code
_entity_poly.pdbx_strand_id
1 'polypeptide(L)'
;MSYLLFMDESGHDHKSMPYEVRGGVSIASVNLFKIIQDIQKSEESIFGCRLSDFKTEFKGSKLLEKERFKWAKQDDPMDDDARCKGVRRFLTAHLEKRNPIRSDFTAYGQASLKMADTLFNLLFKYNAKIFAAISPKGMQKPQAYEFDDYLRRDHIRLMERFALFLEENREDGLMIMDQSERNFDKKFKRQLSNYFLKTRTGQKQAQWIVPEPFFIESDINYMVQIADLCIYAINAGFRCEKGLNEPVRTEIQERYEKTLQALQYRKIDTRIIKGAPKQVNIYGIKYTNSPYLSKK
;
A
#
# COMPACT_ATOMS: atom_id res chain seq x y z
N MET A 1 -1.44 -19.01 -14.09
CA MET A 1 -1.74 -17.55 -14.03
C MET A 1 -0.82 -16.97 -12.97
N SER A 2 -0.21 -15.80 -13.16
CA SER A 2 0.72 -15.25 -12.16
C SER A 2 0.04 -14.14 -11.37
N TYR A 3 0.47 -13.94 -10.12
CA TYR A 3 0.08 -12.79 -9.31
C TYR A 3 1.21 -11.76 -9.24
N LEU A 4 0.86 -10.49 -9.35
CA LEU A 4 1.77 -9.38 -9.25
C LEU A 4 1.52 -8.68 -7.90
N LEU A 5 2.53 -8.58 -7.05
CA LEU A 5 2.49 -7.84 -5.80
C LEU A 5 3.19 -6.49 -5.98
N PHE A 6 2.41 -5.42 -6.11
CA PHE A 6 2.91 -4.06 -6.16
C PHE A 6 3.12 -3.55 -4.75
N MET A 7 4.30 -3.04 -4.45
CA MET A 7 4.75 -2.72 -3.09
C MET A 7 5.29 -1.30 -2.99
N ASP A 8 5.05 -0.72 -1.82
CA ASP A 8 5.61 0.57 -1.41
C ASP A 8 5.84 0.60 0.10
N GLU A 9 6.42 1.68 0.63
CA GLU A 9 6.75 1.89 2.03
C GLU A 9 6.11 3.18 2.57
N SER A 10 5.63 3.16 3.81
CA SER A 10 5.06 4.33 4.50
C SER A 10 5.66 4.48 5.90
N GLY A 11 5.86 5.72 6.32
CA GLY A 11 6.28 6.04 7.68
C GLY A 11 7.77 6.32 7.88
N HIS A 12 8.62 6.15 6.83
CA HIS A 12 10.04 6.48 6.92
C HIS A 12 10.28 7.99 7.02
N ASP A 13 9.62 8.77 6.18
CA ASP A 13 9.85 10.20 6.01
C ASP A 13 8.84 11.07 6.76
N HIS A 14 7.71 10.50 7.18
CA HIS A 14 6.64 11.23 7.83
C HIS A 14 6.75 11.17 9.36
N LYS A 15 7.13 12.27 9.99
CA LYS A 15 7.14 12.40 11.47
C LYS A 15 5.78 12.14 12.11
N SER A 16 4.70 12.34 11.36
CA SER A 16 3.31 12.19 11.83
C SER A 16 2.76 10.75 11.74
N MET A 17 3.44 9.83 11.07
CA MET A 17 2.98 8.44 10.95
C MET A 17 3.41 7.62 12.15
N PRO A 18 2.49 6.82 12.75
CA PRO A 18 2.79 6.08 13.99
C PRO A 18 3.69 4.87 13.78
N TYR A 19 3.69 4.29 12.58
CA TYR A 19 4.42 3.06 12.25
C TYR A 19 5.24 3.19 10.98
N GLU A 20 6.15 2.25 10.79
CA GLU A 20 6.69 1.89 9.48
C GLU A 20 5.81 0.77 8.91
N VAL A 21 5.25 0.97 7.74
CA VAL A 21 4.43 -0.01 7.02
C VAL A 21 5.08 -0.31 5.68
N ARG A 22 5.29 -1.60 5.42
CA ARG A 22 5.72 -2.10 4.13
C ARG A 22 4.70 -3.07 3.60
N GLY A 23 4.34 -2.91 2.33
CA GLY A 23 3.33 -3.78 1.76
C GLY A 23 2.76 -3.24 0.48
N GLY A 24 1.60 -3.75 0.11
CA GLY A 24 0.93 -3.32 -1.10
C GLY A 24 -0.19 -4.23 -1.51
N VAL A 25 -0.41 -4.29 -2.81
CA VAL A 25 -1.58 -4.91 -3.42
C VAL A 25 -1.16 -6.00 -4.40
N SER A 26 -1.71 -7.19 -4.22
CA SER A 26 -1.56 -8.29 -5.17
C SER A 26 -2.78 -8.40 -6.07
N ILE A 27 -2.55 -8.57 -7.36
CA ILE A 27 -3.58 -8.77 -8.38
C ILE A 27 -3.14 -9.85 -9.37
N ALA A 28 -4.09 -10.63 -9.88
CA ALA A 28 -3.83 -11.57 -10.97
C ALA A 28 -3.42 -10.82 -12.25
N SER A 29 -2.35 -11.25 -12.92
CA SER A 29 -1.78 -10.59 -14.10
C SER A 29 -2.79 -10.39 -15.22
N VAL A 30 -3.75 -11.31 -15.38
CA VAL A 30 -4.82 -11.23 -16.40
C VAL A 30 -5.81 -10.08 -16.15
N ASN A 31 -5.87 -9.56 -14.94
CA ASN A 31 -6.73 -8.44 -14.58
C ASN A 31 -6.03 -7.08 -14.71
N LEU A 32 -4.70 -7.06 -14.87
CA LEU A 32 -3.92 -5.82 -14.84
C LEU A 32 -4.37 -4.80 -15.88
N PHE A 33 -4.52 -5.23 -17.12
CA PHE A 33 -4.95 -4.34 -18.20
C PHE A 33 -6.32 -3.71 -17.93
N LYS A 34 -7.28 -4.52 -17.47
CA LYS A 34 -8.66 -4.07 -17.20
C LYS A 34 -8.72 -3.08 -16.05
N ILE A 35 -8.01 -3.35 -14.94
CA ILE A 35 -8.00 -2.43 -13.79
C ILE A 35 -7.35 -1.10 -14.18
N ILE A 36 -6.26 -1.10 -14.93
CA ILE A 36 -5.61 0.14 -15.41
C ILE A 36 -6.57 0.95 -16.27
N GLN A 37 -7.29 0.31 -17.20
CA GLN A 37 -8.31 1.01 -18.00
C GLN A 37 -9.42 1.62 -17.14
N ASP A 38 -9.90 0.89 -16.13
CA ASP A 38 -10.95 1.39 -15.24
C ASP A 38 -10.44 2.53 -14.35
N ILE A 39 -9.18 2.48 -13.90
CA ILE A 39 -8.54 3.58 -13.18
C ILE A 39 -8.49 4.83 -14.04
N GLN A 40 -8.01 4.73 -15.29
CA GLN A 40 -7.90 5.85 -16.21
C GLN A 40 -9.25 6.49 -16.51
N LYS A 41 -10.28 5.68 -16.78
CA LYS A 41 -11.65 6.16 -17.00
C LYS A 41 -12.21 6.87 -15.76
N SER A 42 -11.92 6.31 -14.57
CA SER A 42 -12.37 6.90 -13.32
C SER A 42 -11.66 8.23 -13.04
N GLU A 43 -10.36 8.30 -13.31
CA GLU A 43 -9.57 9.52 -13.18
C GLU A 43 -10.14 10.63 -14.04
N GLU A 44 -10.36 10.37 -15.33
CA GLU A 44 -10.93 11.32 -16.28
C GLU A 44 -12.36 11.74 -15.88
N SER A 45 -13.18 10.82 -15.41
CA SER A 45 -14.55 11.11 -14.95
C SER A 45 -14.58 11.93 -13.64
N ILE A 46 -13.65 11.68 -12.71
CA ILE A 46 -13.67 12.29 -11.39
C ILE A 46 -12.95 13.63 -11.37
N PHE A 47 -11.81 13.74 -12.03
CA PHE A 47 -10.99 14.96 -12.06
C PHE A 47 -11.22 15.82 -13.33
N GLY A 48 -11.82 15.26 -14.36
CA GLY A 48 -11.98 15.91 -15.68
C GLY A 48 -10.67 16.00 -16.49
N CYS A 49 -9.60 15.36 -16.01
CA CYS A 49 -8.27 15.36 -16.62
C CYS A 49 -7.45 14.20 -16.06
N ARG A 50 -6.29 13.95 -16.65
CA ARG A 50 -5.26 13.08 -16.05
C ARG A 50 -4.37 13.88 -15.13
N LEU A 51 -4.12 13.38 -13.93
CA LEU A 51 -3.27 14.05 -12.93
C LEU A 51 -1.81 14.13 -13.40
N SER A 52 -1.35 13.14 -14.17
CA SER A 52 -0.01 13.13 -14.76
C SER A 52 0.25 14.36 -15.66
N ASP A 53 -0.77 14.90 -16.34
CA ASP A 53 -0.66 16.11 -17.16
C ASP A 53 -0.30 17.35 -16.33
N PHE A 54 -0.56 17.28 -15.03
CA PHE A 54 -0.25 18.32 -14.02
C PHE A 54 0.89 17.93 -13.09
N LYS A 55 1.69 16.93 -13.46
CA LYS A 55 2.82 16.42 -12.65
C LYS A 55 2.41 16.03 -11.22
N THR A 56 1.25 15.44 -11.08
CA THR A 56 0.73 14.91 -9.82
C THR A 56 0.26 13.46 -9.96
N GLU A 57 0.06 12.75 -8.85
CA GLU A 57 -0.19 11.32 -8.79
C GLU A 57 -1.11 10.94 -7.63
N PHE A 58 -1.62 9.70 -7.59
CA PHE A 58 -2.54 9.19 -6.57
C PHE A 58 -1.84 8.77 -5.26
N LYS A 59 -0.92 9.56 -4.74
CA LYS A 59 -0.34 9.26 -3.42
C LYS A 59 -1.37 9.32 -2.31
N GLY A 60 -1.32 8.36 -1.39
CA GLY A 60 -2.18 8.31 -0.20
C GLY A 60 -2.06 9.59 0.63
N SER A 61 -0.84 10.11 0.77
CA SER A 61 -0.61 11.41 1.41
C SER A 61 -1.27 12.59 0.69
N LYS A 62 -1.47 12.52 -0.63
CA LYS A 62 -2.14 13.56 -1.42
C LYS A 62 -3.65 13.39 -1.44
N LEU A 63 -4.15 12.17 -1.64
CA LEU A 63 -5.60 11.90 -1.72
C LEU A 63 -6.28 11.95 -0.35
N LEU A 64 -5.60 11.45 0.70
CA LEU A 64 -6.14 11.31 2.05
C LEU A 64 -5.50 12.29 3.05
N GLU A 65 -4.91 13.38 2.57
CA GLU A 65 -4.43 14.46 3.43
C GLU A 65 -5.58 15.05 4.26
N LYS A 66 -5.27 15.54 5.46
CA LYS A 66 -6.28 16.11 6.38
C LYS A 66 -7.06 17.26 5.76
N GLU A 67 -6.39 18.08 4.97
CA GLU A 67 -6.98 19.19 4.24
C GLU A 67 -8.02 18.72 3.20
N ARG A 68 -7.83 17.57 2.57
CA ARG A 68 -8.81 17.03 1.58
C ARG A 68 -10.17 16.73 2.24
N PHE A 69 -10.15 16.18 3.44
CA PHE A 69 -11.38 15.95 4.23
C PHE A 69 -12.05 17.25 4.64
N LYS A 70 -11.26 18.26 5.01
CA LYS A 70 -11.75 19.61 5.32
C LYS A 70 -12.39 20.27 4.08
N TRP A 71 -11.67 20.29 2.97
CA TRP A 71 -12.14 20.93 1.74
C TRP A 71 -13.36 20.26 1.16
N ALA A 72 -13.42 18.94 1.19
CA ALA A 72 -14.57 18.18 0.70
C ALA A 72 -15.88 18.49 1.46
N LYS A 73 -15.77 18.87 2.74
CA LYS A 73 -16.92 19.13 3.64
C LYS A 73 -17.33 20.59 3.75
N GLN A 74 -16.59 21.52 3.13
CA GLN A 74 -16.85 22.97 3.33
C GLN A 74 -18.03 23.49 2.52
N ASP A 75 -18.48 22.75 1.52
CA ASP A 75 -19.65 23.04 0.70
C ASP A 75 -20.38 21.74 0.36
N ASP A 76 -21.63 21.82 -0.12
CA ASP A 76 -22.41 20.67 -0.56
C ASP A 76 -21.74 19.86 -1.67
N PRO A 77 -22.11 18.59 -1.86
CA PRO A 77 -21.59 17.77 -2.95
C PRO A 77 -21.82 18.42 -4.32
N MET A 78 -20.75 18.61 -5.07
CA MET A 78 -20.81 19.17 -6.41
C MET A 78 -21.24 18.10 -7.43
N ASP A 79 -22.00 18.50 -8.45
CA ASP A 79 -22.19 17.68 -9.64
C ASP A 79 -20.86 17.41 -10.37
N ASP A 80 -20.85 16.42 -11.25
CA ASP A 80 -19.61 15.98 -11.90
C ASP A 80 -19.00 17.08 -12.77
N ASP A 81 -19.78 17.91 -13.47
CA ASP A 81 -19.32 18.97 -14.34
C ASP A 81 -18.69 20.13 -13.54
N ALA A 82 -19.40 20.61 -12.52
CA ALA A 82 -18.90 21.66 -11.62
C ALA A 82 -17.61 21.22 -10.91
N ARG A 83 -17.57 19.94 -10.44
CA ARG A 83 -16.39 19.37 -9.81
C ARG A 83 -15.20 19.32 -10.77
N CYS A 84 -15.35 18.79 -11.97
CA CYS A 84 -14.28 18.69 -12.97
C CYS A 84 -13.75 20.09 -13.37
N LYS A 85 -14.63 21.08 -13.54
CA LYS A 85 -14.23 22.47 -13.81
C LYS A 85 -13.43 23.06 -12.64
N GLY A 86 -13.89 22.84 -11.40
CA GLY A 86 -13.21 23.31 -10.18
C GLY A 86 -11.84 22.65 -10.00
N VAL A 87 -11.72 21.34 -10.22
CA VAL A 87 -10.44 20.61 -10.18
C VAL A 87 -9.47 21.17 -11.21
N ARG A 88 -9.90 21.38 -12.46
CA ARG A 88 -9.02 21.93 -13.49
C ARG A 88 -8.52 23.32 -13.09
N ARG A 89 -9.39 24.20 -12.60
CA ARG A 89 -8.99 25.51 -12.09
C ARG A 89 -8.00 25.41 -10.93
N PHE A 90 -8.19 24.43 -10.01
CA PHE A 90 -7.26 24.19 -8.92
C PHE A 90 -5.87 23.80 -9.43
N LEU A 91 -5.81 22.84 -10.34
CA LEU A 91 -4.54 22.30 -10.87
C LEU A 91 -3.79 23.33 -11.75
N THR A 92 -4.51 24.18 -12.50
CA THR A 92 -3.89 25.20 -13.36
C THR A 92 -3.54 26.48 -12.62
N ALA A 93 -4.01 26.69 -11.40
CA ALA A 93 -3.86 27.93 -10.65
C ALA A 93 -2.41 28.43 -10.57
N HIS A 94 -1.46 27.49 -10.31
CA HIS A 94 -0.03 27.84 -10.25
C HIS A 94 0.51 28.30 -11.63
N LEU A 95 0.12 27.62 -12.70
CA LEU A 95 0.53 27.98 -14.08
C LEU A 95 -0.02 29.34 -14.49
N GLU A 96 -1.24 29.64 -14.09
CA GLU A 96 -1.95 30.88 -14.37
C GLU A 96 -1.60 32.02 -13.39
N LYS A 97 -0.67 31.78 -12.44
CA LYS A 97 -0.26 32.74 -11.41
C LYS A 97 -1.44 33.34 -10.63
N ARG A 98 -2.47 32.57 -10.39
CA ARG A 98 -3.64 32.94 -9.57
C ARG A 98 -3.73 32.10 -8.31
N ASN A 99 -4.49 32.56 -7.33
CA ASN A 99 -4.82 31.78 -6.15
C ASN A 99 -6.11 30.98 -6.39
N PRO A 100 -6.16 29.67 -6.04
CA PRO A 100 -7.40 28.92 -6.04
C PRO A 100 -8.43 29.56 -5.11
N ILE A 101 -9.69 29.56 -5.50
CA ILE A 101 -10.81 30.03 -4.67
C ILE A 101 -11.43 28.85 -3.87
N ARG A 102 -12.29 29.17 -2.90
CA ARG A 102 -12.90 28.16 -2.00
C ARG A 102 -13.52 26.99 -2.77
N SER A 103 -14.29 27.25 -3.82
CA SER A 103 -14.92 26.19 -4.62
C SER A 103 -13.93 25.29 -5.36
N ASP A 104 -12.74 25.79 -5.72
CA ASP A 104 -11.68 24.99 -6.35
C ASP A 104 -11.09 23.99 -5.34
N PHE A 105 -10.88 24.43 -4.09
CA PHE A 105 -10.46 23.54 -2.99
C PHE A 105 -11.52 22.48 -2.70
N THR A 106 -12.81 22.87 -2.63
CA THR A 106 -13.93 21.93 -2.43
C THR A 106 -13.93 20.88 -3.53
N ALA A 107 -13.88 21.29 -4.79
CA ALA A 107 -13.89 20.39 -5.94
C ALA A 107 -12.73 19.39 -5.88
N TYR A 108 -11.52 19.86 -5.59
CA TYR A 108 -10.34 19.00 -5.52
C TYR A 108 -10.39 18.05 -4.30
N GLY A 109 -10.91 18.52 -3.16
CA GLY A 109 -11.13 17.69 -1.97
C GLY A 109 -12.14 16.58 -2.24
N GLN A 110 -13.31 16.91 -2.81
CA GLN A 110 -14.34 15.93 -3.15
C GLN A 110 -13.85 14.94 -4.21
N ALA A 111 -13.14 15.39 -5.26
CA ALA A 111 -12.53 14.53 -6.27
C ALA A 111 -11.52 13.56 -5.67
N SER A 112 -10.64 14.05 -4.78
CA SER A 112 -9.61 13.23 -4.12
C SER A 112 -10.22 12.08 -3.30
N LEU A 113 -11.23 12.36 -2.48
CA LEU A 113 -11.90 11.34 -1.68
C LEU A 113 -12.72 10.38 -2.55
N LYS A 114 -13.43 10.88 -3.57
CA LYS A 114 -14.18 10.06 -4.52
C LYS A 114 -13.24 9.11 -5.28
N MET A 115 -12.05 9.60 -5.66
CA MET A 115 -11.05 8.75 -6.32
C MET A 115 -10.51 7.67 -5.39
N ALA A 116 -10.16 8.00 -4.15
CA ALA A 116 -9.71 7.00 -3.19
C ALA A 116 -10.75 5.89 -2.98
N ASP A 117 -12.03 6.23 -2.81
CA ASP A 117 -13.13 5.25 -2.70
C ASP A 117 -13.22 4.38 -3.95
N THR A 118 -13.11 5.00 -5.13
CA THR A 118 -13.18 4.29 -6.41
C THR A 118 -12.03 3.30 -6.56
N LEU A 119 -10.81 3.69 -6.17
CA LEU A 119 -9.64 2.80 -6.21
C LEU A 119 -9.84 1.58 -5.30
N PHE A 120 -10.31 1.75 -4.07
CA PHE A 120 -10.64 0.62 -3.19
C PHE A 120 -11.74 -0.27 -3.77
N ASN A 121 -12.78 0.29 -4.39
CA ASN A 121 -13.83 -0.47 -5.05
C ASN A 121 -13.31 -1.27 -6.26
N LEU A 122 -12.37 -0.71 -7.02
CA LEU A 122 -11.71 -1.42 -8.11
C LEU A 122 -10.88 -2.60 -7.59
N LEU A 123 -10.20 -2.46 -6.46
CA LEU A 123 -9.50 -3.58 -5.83
C LEU A 123 -10.45 -4.74 -5.48
N PHE A 124 -11.65 -4.45 -4.98
CA PHE A 124 -12.69 -5.47 -4.77
C PHE A 124 -13.15 -6.10 -6.07
N LYS A 125 -13.49 -5.26 -7.05
CA LYS A 125 -13.97 -5.71 -8.37
C LYS A 125 -13.01 -6.70 -9.03
N TYR A 126 -11.70 -6.49 -8.88
CA TYR A 126 -10.66 -7.33 -9.48
C TYR A 126 -10.08 -8.38 -8.53
N ASN A 127 -10.75 -8.61 -7.39
CA ASN A 127 -10.36 -9.59 -6.37
C ASN A 127 -8.89 -9.43 -5.91
N ALA A 128 -8.41 -8.21 -5.84
CA ALA A 128 -7.09 -7.90 -5.34
C ALA A 128 -6.98 -8.24 -3.84
N LYS A 129 -5.76 -8.50 -3.36
CA LYS A 129 -5.49 -8.77 -1.94
C LYS A 129 -4.41 -7.84 -1.42
N ILE A 130 -4.60 -7.36 -0.20
CA ILE A 130 -3.64 -6.50 0.49
C ILE A 130 -2.75 -7.34 1.40
N PHE A 131 -1.46 -7.06 1.34
CA PHE A 131 -0.42 -7.60 2.21
C PHE A 131 0.38 -6.46 2.80
N ALA A 132 0.58 -6.47 4.12
CA ALA A 132 1.40 -5.47 4.78
C ALA A 132 2.03 -6.00 6.07
N ALA A 133 3.24 -5.54 6.33
CA ALA A 133 3.91 -5.70 7.61
C ALA A 133 4.02 -4.33 8.27
N ILE A 134 3.53 -4.24 9.51
CA ILE A 134 3.55 -3.03 10.33
C ILE A 134 4.60 -3.23 11.41
N SER A 135 5.50 -2.27 11.60
CA SER A 135 6.50 -2.29 12.66
C SER A 135 6.60 -0.95 13.39
N PRO A 136 7.06 -0.94 14.66
CA PRO A 136 7.28 0.29 15.39
C PRO A 136 8.28 1.19 14.66
N LYS A 137 8.03 2.49 14.70
CA LYS A 137 8.90 3.49 14.12
C LYS A 137 10.17 3.70 14.94
N GLY A 138 11.25 4.04 14.26
CA GLY A 138 12.49 4.47 14.91
C GLY A 138 13.25 3.38 15.68
N MET A 139 12.94 2.10 15.44
CA MET A 139 13.67 1.00 16.03
C MET A 139 15.13 0.99 15.58
N GLN A 140 16.05 1.10 16.51
CA GLN A 140 17.47 1.04 16.22
C GLN A 140 17.89 -0.35 15.75
N LYS A 141 18.76 -0.37 14.75
CA LYS A 141 19.38 -1.61 14.27
C LYS A 141 20.28 -2.19 15.37
N PRO A 142 20.06 -3.45 15.81
CA PRO A 142 20.92 -4.06 16.82
C PRO A 142 22.38 -4.17 16.31
N GLN A 143 23.37 -3.99 17.18
CA GLN A 143 24.81 -4.12 16.82
C GLN A 143 25.13 -5.47 16.17
N ALA A 144 24.43 -6.55 16.58
CA ALA A 144 24.57 -7.87 15.95
C ALA A 144 24.18 -7.92 14.46
N TYR A 145 23.61 -6.87 13.91
CA TYR A 145 23.29 -6.68 12.48
C TYR A 145 24.33 -5.79 11.78
N GLU A 146 25.57 -5.80 12.20
CA GLU A 146 26.67 -5.04 11.59
C GLU A 146 26.86 -5.37 10.11
N PHE A 147 26.50 -6.59 9.69
CA PHE A 147 26.53 -6.98 8.30
C PHE A 147 25.15 -6.70 7.66
N ASP A 148 25.14 -5.82 6.69
CA ASP A 148 23.97 -5.41 5.91
C ASP A 148 23.33 -6.53 5.03
N ASP A 149 23.64 -7.79 5.33
CA ASP A 149 23.29 -8.95 4.51
C ASP A 149 21.97 -9.61 4.90
N TYR A 150 21.35 -9.19 6.00
CA TYR A 150 20.10 -9.78 6.48
C TYR A 150 18.88 -8.98 6.04
N LEU A 151 17.92 -9.68 5.45
CA LEU A 151 16.62 -9.12 5.14
C LEU A 151 15.86 -8.78 6.43
N ARG A 152 15.20 -7.64 6.48
CA ARG A 152 14.40 -7.22 7.63
C ARG A 152 13.23 -8.19 7.85
N ARG A 153 12.84 -8.34 9.11
CA ARG A 153 11.77 -9.26 9.52
C ARG A 153 10.40 -8.88 8.94
N ASP A 154 10.13 -7.59 8.77
CA ASP A 154 8.89 -7.10 8.16
C ASP A 154 8.78 -7.56 6.70
N HIS A 155 9.83 -7.47 5.90
CA HIS A 155 9.86 -8.04 4.56
C HIS A 155 9.68 -9.57 4.56
N ILE A 156 10.36 -10.29 5.48
CA ILE A 156 10.19 -11.74 5.60
C ILE A 156 8.73 -12.10 5.89
N ARG A 157 8.08 -11.35 6.81
CA ARG A 157 6.68 -11.59 7.17
C ARG A 157 5.72 -11.30 6.02
N LEU A 158 5.98 -10.25 5.26
CA LEU A 158 5.22 -9.93 4.05
C LEU A 158 5.30 -11.08 3.05
N MET A 159 6.52 -11.52 2.73
CA MET A 159 6.75 -12.62 1.79
C MET A 159 6.14 -13.94 2.28
N GLU A 160 6.21 -14.24 3.58
CA GLU A 160 5.52 -15.41 4.15
C GLU A 160 4.01 -15.39 3.85
N ARG A 161 3.36 -14.24 3.98
CA ARG A 161 1.93 -14.10 3.72
C ARG A 161 1.61 -14.22 2.23
N PHE A 162 2.44 -13.61 1.39
CA PHE A 162 2.28 -13.70 -0.04
C PHE A 162 2.52 -15.12 -0.55
N ALA A 163 3.58 -15.80 -0.09
CA ALA A 163 3.85 -17.19 -0.45
C ALA A 163 2.70 -18.14 -0.06
N LEU A 164 2.11 -17.98 1.14
CA LEU A 164 0.94 -18.75 1.57
C LEU A 164 -0.27 -18.54 0.66
N PHE A 165 -0.49 -17.32 0.20
CA PHE A 165 -1.54 -16.98 -0.75
C PHE A 165 -1.29 -17.64 -2.12
N LEU A 166 -0.06 -17.58 -2.61
CA LEU A 166 0.33 -18.18 -3.89
C LEU A 166 0.22 -19.70 -3.84
N GLU A 167 0.71 -20.33 -2.76
CA GLU A 167 0.58 -21.78 -2.53
C GLU A 167 -0.88 -22.24 -2.54
N GLU A 168 -1.77 -21.50 -1.88
CA GLU A 168 -3.22 -21.81 -1.83
C GLU A 168 -3.87 -21.71 -3.22
N ASN A 169 -3.42 -20.75 -4.05
CA ASN A 169 -3.90 -20.61 -5.43
C ASN A 169 -3.15 -21.50 -6.43
N ARG A 170 -2.05 -22.15 -6.03
CA ARG A 170 -1.13 -22.92 -6.89
C ARG A 170 -0.59 -22.11 -8.06
N GLU A 171 -0.16 -20.90 -7.77
CA GLU A 171 0.26 -19.90 -8.76
C GLU A 171 1.57 -19.23 -8.34
N ASP A 172 2.31 -18.76 -9.32
CA ASP A 172 3.54 -18.00 -9.08
C ASP A 172 3.26 -16.52 -8.85
N GLY A 173 4.15 -15.87 -8.12
CA GLY A 173 4.07 -14.44 -7.85
C GLY A 173 5.34 -13.67 -8.11
N LEU A 174 5.18 -12.44 -8.55
CA LEU A 174 6.24 -11.49 -8.83
C LEU A 174 6.10 -10.26 -7.93
N MET A 175 7.21 -9.79 -7.36
CA MET A 175 7.25 -8.56 -6.57
C MET A 175 7.69 -7.38 -7.45
N ILE A 176 6.88 -6.33 -7.46
CA ILE A 176 7.12 -5.08 -8.16
C ILE A 176 7.14 -3.97 -7.11
N MET A 177 8.26 -3.28 -6.99
CA MET A 177 8.52 -2.33 -5.91
C MET A 177 8.66 -0.92 -6.46
N ASP A 178 8.25 0.07 -5.67
CA ASP A 178 8.60 1.46 -5.96
C ASP A 178 10.13 1.61 -5.97
N GLN A 179 10.64 2.26 -7.00
CA GLN A 179 12.06 2.54 -7.14
C GLN A 179 12.46 3.61 -6.13
N SER A 180 13.48 3.33 -5.34
CA SER A 180 14.10 4.26 -4.42
C SER A 180 15.47 4.71 -4.93
N GLU A 181 16.36 5.10 -4.02
CA GLU A 181 17.75 5.36 -4.40
C GLU A 181 18.46 4.07 -4.84
N ARG A 182 19.17 4.12 -5.94
CA ARG A 182 19.88 2.98 -6.56
C ARG A 182 20.68 2.13 -5.57
N ASN A 183 21.29 2.75 -4.57
CA ASN A 183 22.09 2.03 -3.57
C ASN A 183 21.22 1.22 -2.60
N PHE A 184 20.03 1.76 -2.23
CA PHE A 184 19.07 1.05 -1.40
C PHE A 184 18.48 -0.14 -2.15
N ASP A 185 18.08 0.04 -3.41
CA ASP A 185 17.54 -1.03 -4.25
C ASP A 185 18.55 -2.17 -4.44
N LYS A 186 19.81 -1.86 -4.71
CA LYS A 186 20.90 -2.85 -4.82
C LYS A 186 21.13 -3.60 -3.51
N LYS A 187 21.09 -2.89 -2.38
CA LYS A 187 21.23 -3.50 -1.05
C LYS A 187 20.07 -4.44 -0.76
N PHE A 188 18.84 -3.98 -1.00
CA PHE A 188 17.63 -4.80 -0.82
C PHE A 188 17.66 -6.05 -1.69
N LYS A 189 17.99 -5.91 -2.98
CA LYS A 189 18.14 -7.03 -3.91
C LYS A 189 19.16 -8.06 -3.40
N ARG A 190 20.31 -7.64 -2.89
CA ARG A 190 21.33 -8.53 -2.30
C ARG A 190 20.80 -9.26 -1.07
N GLN A 191 20.13 -8.54 -0.17
CA GLN A 191 19.52 -9.11 1.04
C GLN A 191 18.43 -10.13 0.70
N LEU A 192 17.59 -9.84 -0.28
CA LEU A 192 16.54 -10.73 -0.77
C LEU A 192 17.13 -11.98 -1.40
N SER A 193 18.13 -11.85 -2.27
CA SER A 193 18.84 -12.97 -2.88
C SER A 193 19.49 -13.88 -1.81
N ASN A 194 20.15 -13.30 -0.82
CA ASN A 194 20.71 -14.06 0.30
C ASN A 194 19.63 -14.82 1.09
N TYR A 195 18.48 -14.19 1.32
CA TYR A 195 17.36 -14.82 2.00
C TYR A 195 16.86 -16.04 1.23
N PHE A 196 16.56 -15.88 -0.06
CA PHE A 196 16.05 -16.96 -0.88
C PHE A 196 17.07 -18.10 -1.08
N LEU A 197 18.34 -17.79 -1.29
CA LEU A 197 19.37 -18.80 -1.59
C LEU A 197 19.92 -19.48 -0.34
N LYS A 198 20.05 -18.76 0.78
CA LYS A 198 20.80 -19.25 1.94
C LYS A 198 19.94 -19.67 3.14
N THR A 199 18.61 -19.42 3.11
CA THR A 199 17.75 -19.82 4.22
C THR A 199 16.74 -20.90 3.80
N ARG A 200 16.49 -21.87 4.70
CA ARG A 200 15.51 -22.94 4.45
C ARG A 200 14.09 -22.39 4.17
N THR A 201 13.70 -21.33 4.88
CA THR A 201 12.40 -20.67 4.67
C THR A 201 12.34 -19.94 3.34
N GLY A 202 13.39 -19.22 2.98
CA GLY A 202 13.49 -18.53 1.69
C GLY A 202 13.43 -19.50 0.51
N GLN A 203 14.17 -20.62 0.57
CA GLN A 203 14.15 -21.64 -0.47
C GLN A 203 12.75 -22.25 -0.68
N LYS A 204 11.97 -22.46 0.40
CA LYS A 204 10.58 -22.89 0.28
C LYS A 204 9.68 -21.83 -0.38
N GLN A 205 9.89 -20.58 -0.05
CA GLN A 205 9.11 -19.47 -0.63
C GLN A 205 9.48 -19.19 -2.09
N ALA A 206 10.74 -19.44 -2.48
CA ALA A 206 11.21 -19.32 -3.87
C ALA A 206 10.55 -20.32 -4.83
N GLN A 207 9.81 -21.31 -4.32
CA GLN A 207 8.97 -22.19 -5.14
C GLN A 207 7.70 -21.48 -5.66
N TRP A 208 7.30 -20.40 -5.00
CA TRP A 208 6.09 -19.63 -5.31
C TRP A 208 6.37 -18.19 -5.70
N ILE A 209 7.41 -17.58 -5.13
CA ILE A 209 7.79 -16.19 -5.40
C ILE A 209 9.00 -16.18 -6.31
N VAL A 210 8.92 -15.51 -7.46
CA VAL A 210 10.07 -15.27 -8.32
C VAL A 210 11.12 -14.50 -7.49
N PRO A 211 12.33 -15.07 -7.26
CA PRO A 211 13.31 -14.51 -6.33
C PRO A 211 14.08 -13.29 -6.87
N GLU A 212 13.48 -12.55 -7.77
CA GLU A 212 14.02 -11.37 -8.43
C GLU A 212 12.96 -10.26 -8.41
N PRO A 213 13.12 -9.20 -7.59
CA PRO A 213 12.18 -8.09 -7.57
C PRO A 213 12.40 -7.16 -8.76
N PHE A 214 11.35 -6.51 -9.22
CA PHE A 214 11.40 -5.47 -10.23
C PHE A 214 11.17 -4.11 -9.56
N PHE A 215 11.98 -3.12 -9.92
CA PHE A 215 11.87 -1.76 -9.43
C PHE A 215 11.34 -0.87 -10.57
N ILE A 216 10.32 -0.09 -10.28
CA ILE A 216 9.65 0.78 -11.25
C ILE A 216 9.37 2.15 -10.64
N GLU A 217 9.33 3.17 -11.47
CA GLU A 217 8.99 4.54 -11.06
C GLU A 217 7.49 4.65 -10.76
N SER A 218 7.13 5.18 -9.58
CA SER A 218 5.73 5.27 -9.13
C SER A 218 4.90 6.28 -9.92
N ASP A 219 5.51 7.37 -10.38
CA ASP A 219 4.83 8.46 -11.09
C ASP A 219 4.18 8.03 -12.41
N ILE A 220 4.68 6.95 -13.03
CA ILE A 220 4.16 6.37 -14.27
C ILE A 220 3.39 5.06 -14.05
N ASN A 221 3.22 4.59 -12.80
CA ASN A 221 2.61 3.31 -12.52
C ASN A 221 1.45 3.39 -11.52
N TYR A 222 0.23 3.26 -12.02
CA TYR A 222 -1.00 3.30 -11.20
C TYR A 222 -1.02 2.28 -10.07
N MET A 223 -0.53 1.06 -10.29
CA MET A 223 -0.64 0.01 -9.27
C MET A 223 0.30 0.25 -8.09
N VAL A 224 1.48 0.86 -8.30
CA VAL A 224 2.37 1.30 -7.22
C VAL A 224 1.74 2.47 -6.46
N GLN A 225 1.13 3.44 -7.17
CA GLN A 225 0.39 4.53 -6.53
C GLN A 225 -0.79 4.01 -5.66
N ILE A 226 -1.48 2.95 -6.11
CA ILE A 226 -2.52 2.31 -5.31
C ILE A 226 -1.92 1.56 -4.11
N ALA A 227 -0.75 0.94 -4.26
CA ALA A 227 -0.04 0.34 -3.14
C ALA A 227 0.29 1.40 -2.08
N ASP A 228 0.84 2.57 -2.47
CA ASP A 228 1.05 3.72 -1.58
C ASP A 228 -0.25 4.15 -0.85
N LEU A 229 -1.34 4.30 -1.59
CA LEU A 229 -2.65 4.64 -1.00
C LEU A 229 -3.07 3.62 0.07
N CYS A 230 -2.93 2.32 -0.22
CA CYS A 230 -3.32 1.26 0.71
C CYS A 230 -2.46 1.27 1.98
N ILE A 231 -1.13 1.35 1.84
CA ILE A 231 -0.23 1.34 3.00
C ILE A 231 -0.34 2.63 3.81
N TYR A 232 -0.59 3.78 3.16
CA TYR A 232 -0.90 5.03 3.84
C TYR A 232 -2.17 4.92 4.69
N ALA A 233 -3.26 4.38 4.12
CA ALA A 233 -4.52 4.19 4.84
C ALA A 233 -4.37 3.19 6.00
N ILE A 234 -3.55 2.13 5.82
CA ILE A 234 -3.22 1.17 6.89
C ILE A 234 -2.48 1.90 8.02
N ASN A 235 -1.44 2.65 7.70
CA ASN A 235 -0.63 3.34 8.70
C ASN A 235 -1.45 4.36 9.48
N ALA A 236 -2.23 5.18 8.78
CA ALA A 236 -2.99 6.27 9.37
C ALA A 236 -4.26 5.82 10.12
N GLY A 237 -4.93 4.73 9.70
CA GLY A 237 -6.28 4.41 10.18
C GLY A 237 -6.56 2.96 10.56
N PHE A 238 -5.69 1.99 10.23
CA PHE A 238 -5.98 0.58 10.50
C PHE A 238 -5.16 0.03 11.68
N ARG A 239 -5.84 -0.63 12.63
CA ARG A 239 -5.21 -1.27 13.79
C ARG A 239 -5.54 -2.76 13.79
N CYS A 240 -4.58 -3.57 13.35
CA CYS A 240 -4.77 -5.01 13.15
C CYS A 240 -4.75 -5.84 14.46
N GLU A 241 -4.25 -5.28 15.55
CA GLU A 241 -4.16 -5.95 16.86
C GLU A 241 -4.74 -5.08 17.97
N LYS A 242 -5.42 -5.71 18.93
CA LYS A 242 -5.90 -5.03 20.14
C LYS A 242 -4.68 -4.61 20.99
N GLY A 243 -4.70 -3.38 21.50
CA GLY A 243 -3.62 -2.86 22.37
C GLY A 243 -2.59 -2.01 21.62
N LEU A 244 -2.73 -1.82 20.31
CA LEU A 244 -1.98 -0.77 19.62
C LEU A 244 -2.61 0.58 19.95
N ASN A 245 -1.95 1.35 20.85
CA ASN A 245 -2.47 2.60 21.40
C ASN A 245 -2.06 3.86 20.64
N GLU A 246 -1.38 3.68 19.51
CA GLU A 246 -0.95 4.81 18.70
C GLU A 246 -2.15 5.55 18.09
N PRO A 247 -2.06 6.87 17.97
CA PRO A 247 -3.15 7.69 17.43
C PRO A 247 -3.55 7.23 16.03
N VAL A 248 -4.85 7.22 15.76
CA VAL A 248 -5.39 7.02 14.42
C VAL A 248 -6.00 8.31 13.90
N ARG A 249 -6.02 8.43 12.60
CA ARG A 249 -6.84 9.42 11.92
C ARG A 249 -8.25 8.88 11.79
N THR A 250 -9.16 9.38 12.64
CA THR A 250 -10.54 8.89 12.76
C THR A 250 -11.27 8.91 11.43
N GLU A 251 -11.09 9.95 10.63
CA GLU A 251 -11.70 10.09 9.31
C GLU A 251 -11.26 9.03 8.30
N ILE A 252 -10.03 8.51 8.43
CA ILE A 252 -9.52 7.41 7.61
C ILE A 252 -10.00 6.07 8.16
N GLN A 253 -9.97 5.90 9.49
CA GLN A 253 -10.44 4.69 10.15
C GLN A 253 -11.91 4.43 9.84
N GLU A 254 -12.78 5.39 10.09
CA GLU A 254 -14.23 5.28 9.84
C GLU A 254 -14.55 4.93 8.38
N ARG A 255 -13.78 5.49 7.44
CA ARG A 255 -14.03 5.31 6.01
C ARG A 255 -13.47 4.00 5.44
N TYR A 256 -12.28 3.57 5.88
CA TYR A 256 -11.52 2.51 5.19
C TYR A 256 -11.20 1.28 6.04
N GLU A 257 -11.40 1.26 7.36
CA GLU A 257 -11.03 0.12 8.20
C GLU A 257 -11.72 -1.18 7.75
N LYS A 258 -13.04 -1.14 7.53
CA LYS A 258 -13.82 -2.29 7.05
C LYS A 258 -13.36 -2.75 5.66
N THR A 259 -13.06 -1.80 4.78
CA THR A 259 -12.57 -2.04 3.42
C THR A 259 -11.20 -2.74 3.45
N LEU A 260 -10.27 -2.22 4.23
CA LEU A 260 -8.94 -2.82 4.41
C LEU A 260 -9.03 -4.21 5.04
N GLN A 261 -9.92 -4.39 6.02
CA GLN A 261 -10.17 -5.68 6.64
C GLN A 261 -10.73 -6.72 5.66
N ALA A 262 -11.56 -6.32 4.72
CA ALA A 262 -12.13 -7.21 3.70
C ALA A 262 -11.17 -7.49 2.55
N LEU A 263 -10.33 -6.53 2.17
CA LEU A 263 -9.32 -6.68 1.10
C LEU A 263 -8.09 -7.45 1.54
N GLN A 264 -7.74 -7.46 2.84
CA GLN A 264 -6.57 -8.22 3.27
C GLN A 264 -6.75 -9.72 3.00
N TYR A 265 -5.65 -10.38 2.63
CA TYR A 265 -5.62 -11.83 2.55
C TYR A 265 -6.00 -12.46 3.89
N ARG A 266 -6.78 -13.52 3.88
CA ARG A 266 -7.15 -14.26 5.07
C ARG A 266 -7.16 -15.77 4.79
N LYS A 267 -6.50 -16.52 5.67
CA LYS A 267 -6.51 -17.98 5.68
C LYS A 267 -6.77 -18.48 7.10
N ILE A 268 -7.52 -19.59 7.21
CA ILE A 268 -7.63 -20.35 8.45
C ILE A 268 -6.65 -21.52 8.35
N ASP A 269 -5.72 -21.61 9.28
CA ASP A 269 -4.70 -22.64 9.34
C ASP A 269 -4.83 -23.44 10.65
N THR A 270 -4.58 -24.75 10.59
CA THR A 270 -4.60 -25.60 11.79
C THR A 270 -3.18 -25.82 12.25
N ARG A 271 -2.85 -25.31 13.42
CA ARG A 271 -1.51 -25.44 14.04
C ARG A 271 -1.57 -26.24 15.33
N ILE A 272 -0.55 -27.02 15.59
CA ILE A 272 -0.39 -27.67 16.88
C ILE A 272 0.18 -26.64 17.87
N ILE A 273 -0.65 -26.25 18.84
CA ILE A 273 -0.26 -25.31 19.89
C ILE A 273 -0.40 -26.02 21.23
N LYS A 274 0.69 -26.13 21.96
CA LYS A 274 0.76 -26.89 23.25
C LYS A 274 0.23 -28.32 23.12
N GLY A 275 0.61 -29.01 22.03
CA GLY A 275 0.23 -30.41 21.78
C GLY A 275 -1.19 -30.64 21.26
N ALA A 276 -2.01 -29.60 21.04
CA ALA A 276 -3.37 -29.72 20.52
C ALA A 276 -3.54 -28.95 19.21
N PRO A 277 -4.33 -29.47 18.22
CA PRO A 277 -4.66 -28.74 17.02
C PRO A 277 -5.55 -27.53 17.33
N LYS A 278 -5.13 -26.35 16.92
CA LYS A 278 -5.89 -25.10 17.04
C LYS A 278 -6.01 -24.40 15.71
N GLN A 279 -7.21 -23.92 15.40
CA GLN A 279 -7.41 -23.04 14.27
C GLN A 279 -6.84 -21.65 14.55
N VAL A 280 -6.01 -21.15 13.64
CA VAL A 280 -5.37 -19.85 13.71
C VAL A 280 -5.70 -19.06 12.45
N ASN A 281 -6.24 -17.85 12.62
CA ASN A 281 -6.42 -16.95 11.49
C ASN A 281 -5.06 -16.35 11.07
N ILE A 282 -4.75 -16.46 9.80
CA ILE A 282 -3.60 -15.82 9.17
C ILE A 282 -4.12 -14.65 8.34
N TYR A 283 -3.64 -13.45 8.65
CA TYR A 283 -4.01 -12.23 7.95
C TYR A 283 -2.87 -11.71 7.08
N GLY A 284 -3.21 -11.09 5.95
CA GLY A 284 -2.27 -10.42 5.05
C GLY A 284 -1.58 -9.22 5.70
N ILE A 285 -2.30 -8.51 6.57
CA ILE A 285 -1.75 -7.39 7.34
C ILE A 285 -1.31 -7.91 8.71
N LYS A 286 -0.04 -7.71 9.04
CA LYS A 286 0.55 -8.24 10.28
C LYS A 286 1.44 -7.22 10.98
N TYR A 287 1.22 -7.04 12.28
CA TYR A 287 2.11 -6.28 13.15
C TYR A 287 3.31 -7.14 13.59
N THR A 288 4.48 -6.53 13.65
CA THR A 288 5.73 -7.10 14.15
C THR A 288 6.35 -6.20 15.19
N ASN A 289 6.64 -6.72 16.38
CA ASN A 289 7.20 -5.93 17.50
C ASN A 289 8.59 -5.36 17.20
N SER A 290 9.29 -5.90 16.20
CA SER A 290 10.58 -5.41 15.76
C SER A 290 10.79 -5.75 14.28
N PRO A 291 11.33 -4.81 13.48
CA PRO A 291 11.74 -5.07 12.10
C PRO A 291 13.02 -5.93 12.02
N TYR A 292 13.68 -6.18 13.15
CA TYR A 292 14.90 -6.99 13.22
C TYR A 292 14.62 -8.35 13.85
N LEU A 293 15.32 -9.39 13.38
CA LEU A 293 15.29 -10.71 13.98
C LEU A 293 16.08 -10.66 15.30
N SER A 294 15.50 -11.14 16.40
CA SER A 294 16.29 -11.43 17.58
C SER A 294 17.18 -12.65 17.29
N LYS A 295 18.49 -12.54 17.43
CA LYS A 295 19.34 -13.73 17.56
C LYS A 295 18.88 -14.47 18.81
N LYS A 296 18.41 -15.71 18.67
CA LYS A 296 18.35 -16.66 19.75
C LYS A 296 19.75 -17.25 19.94
#